data_38aa7f566b4ab7a9faa462ae23a7588f
#
_entry.id   38aa7f566b4ab7a9faa462ae23a7588f
#
_cell.length_a   1.000
_cell.length_b   1.000
_cell.length_c   1.000
_cell.angle_alpha   90.00
_cell.angle_beta   90.00
_cell.angle_gamma   90.00
#
_symmetry.space_group_name_H-M   'P 1'
#
loop_
_entity.id
_entity.type
_entity.pdbx_description
1 polymer ?
#
loop_
_entity_poly.entity_id
_entity_poly.type
_entity_poly.pdbx_seq_one_letter_code
_entity_poly.pdbx_strand_id
1 'polypeptide(L)'
;QYIPVSLYDLQHWLQAPTIFVWDCSEAGNILNNYHRFVEKHEEEEEEAAARDPHYEKTSFRPYIHLAACAVKENLPTNPLLPADLFTACLTTPIEMALWFFVLQNPLKTNLTPERAKQLPGRLQERRTPLGELNWIFTAITDSIAWTTLPRDLFRKFFRQDLMVAALFRNFLLAQRVMTVYGCHPQSYPALPDTHQHPLWETWDLAVDMALAQLPMLEKKESEGIDYEYHNSTFFTEQLTAFDVYLTRGDAMAQKPPDQLPVVLQVLLSQQHRVRALILLGRFLDLGPWSVQLALSIGIFPYVLKLLQSAAAELKPVMVFIWA
;
A
#
# COMPACT_ATOMS: atom_id res chain seq x y z
N GLN A 1 39.05 -1.99 -7.82
CA GLN A 1 38.90 -0.66 -8.47
C GLN A 1 37.44 -0.26 -8.43
N TYR A 2 37.13 0.91 -7.89
CA TYR A 2 35.79 1.49 -7.90
C TYR A 2 35.67 2.41 -9.11
N ILE A 3 34.55 2.28 -9.83
CA ILE A 3 34.20 3.24 -10.88
C ILE A 3 33.16 4.15 -10.26
N PRO A 4 33.45 5.44 -9.99
CA PRO A 4 32.45 6.38 -9.50
C PRO A 4 31.40 6.62 -10.59
N VAL A 5 30.14 6.53 -10.23
CA VAL A 5 29.01 6.83 -11.11
C VAL A 5 28.25 8.01 -10.47
N SER A 6 28.09 9.09 -11.22
CA SER A 6 27.33 10.23 -10.74
C SER A 6 25.82 10.04 -10.91
N LEU A 7 25.00 10.78 -10.14
CA LEU A 7 23.55 10.82 -10.34
C LEU A 7 23.21 11.35 -11.75
N TYR A 8 24.01 12.25 -12.28
CA TYR A 8 23.87 12.77 -13.64
C TYR A 8 24.03 11.66 -14.69
N ASP A 9 25.08 10.81 -14.56
CA ASP A 9 25.30 9.70 -15.48
C ASP A 9 24.14 8.70 -15.43
N LEU A 10 23.66 8.37 -14.21
CA LEU A 10 22.54 7.46 -14.03
C LEU A 10 21.25 7.96 -14.71
N GLN A 11 20.96 9.25 -14.62
CA GLN A 11 19.79 9.83 -15.25
C GLN A 11 19.93 9.94 -16.76
N HIS A 12 21.13 10.16 -17.24
CA HIS A 12 21.40 10.18 -18.68
C HIS A 12 21.27 8.79 -19.30
N TRP A 13 21.67 7.76 -18.58
CA TRP A 13 21.55 6.36 -19.05
C TRP A 13 20.15 5.79 -18.89
N LEU A 14 19.46 6.17 -17.83
CA LEU A 14 18.14 5.67 -17.47
C LEU A 14 17.09 6.76 -17.68
N GLN A 15 16.34 6.65 -18.75
CA GLN A 15 15.28 7.61 -19.08
C GLN A 15 14.10 7.50 -18.12
N ALA A 16 13.35 8.59 -17.95
CA ALA A 16 12.10 8.61 -17.21
C ALA A 16 10.98 7.81 -17.94
N PRO A 17 10.09 7.11 -17.23
CA PRO A 17 10.02 7.03 -15.76
C PRO A 17 10.96 5.95 -15.19
N THR A 18 11.68 6.28 -14.12
CA THR A 18 12.58 5.33 -13.43
C THR A 18 12.39 5.42 -11.92
N ILE A 19 12.41 4.27 -11.25
CA ILE A 19 12.39 4.16 -9.79
C ILE A 19 13.73 3.62 -9.31
N PHE A 20 14.41 4.37 -8.45
CA PHE A 20 15.63 3.96 -7.80
C PHE A 20 15.34 3.47 -6.39
N VAL A 21 15.93 2.34 -6.02
CA VAL A 21 15.86 1.79 -4.67
C VAL A 21 17.29 1.75 -4.11
N TRP A 22 17.50 2.44 -2.98
CA TRP A 22 18.79 2.59 -2.32
C TRP A 22 18.78 1.85 -0.99
N ASP A 23 19.25 0.60 -1.01
CA ASP A 23 19.38 -0.25 0.18
C ASP A 23 20.82 -0.21 0.69
N CYS A 24 21.15 0.88 1.35
CA CYS A 24 22.48 1.11 1.93
C CYS A 24 22.39 2.05 3.14
N SER A 25 23.40 2.00 4.00
CA SER A 25 23.54 2.97 5.09
C SER A 25 23.65 4.39 4.53
N GLU A 26 23.14 5.35 5.27
CA GLU A 26 23.13 6.77 4.92
C GLU A 26 22.45 7.09 3.56
N ALA A 27 21.53 6.23 3.09
CA ALA A 27 20.88 6.37 1.78
C ALA A 27 20.17 7.71 1.60
N GLY A 28 19.72 8.36 2.68
CA GLY A 28 19.13 9.70 2.65
C GLY A 28 20.04 10.79 2.10
N ASN A 29 21.37 10.59 2.12
CA ASN A 29 22.31 11.51 1.47
C ASN A 29 22.10 11.57 -0.05
N ILE A 30 21.74 10.43 -0.66
CA ILE A 30 21.47 10.36 -2.10
C ILE A 30 20.24 11.21 -2.43
N LEU A 31 19.17 11.10 -1.63
CA LEU A 31 17.95 11.89 -1.81
C LEU A 31 18.21 13.39 -1.68
N ASN A 32 18.98 13.79 -0.67
CA ASN A 32 19.33 15.21 -0.47
C ASN A 32 20.16 15.76 -1.63
N ASN A 33 21.12 14.99 -2.13
CA ASN A 33 21.92 15.38 -3.29
C ASN A 33 21.07 15.44 -4.56
N TYR A 34 20.15 14.48 -4.72
CA TYR A 34 19.22 14.46 -5.83
C TYR A 34 18.28 15.68 -5.82
N HIS A 35 17.76 16.06 -4.67
CA HIS A 35 16.89 17.23 -4.52
C HIS A 35 17.60 18.50 -4.97
N ARG A 36 18.82 18.75 -4.48
CA ARG A 36 19.67 19.87 -4.91
C ARG A 36 19.98 19.84 -6.41
N PHE A 37 20.19 18.65 -6.95
CA PHE A 37 20.43 18.47 -8.37
C PHE A 37 19.20 18.86 -9.21
N VAL A 38 18.00 18.45 -8.80
CA VAL A 38 16.75 18.82 -9.48
C VAL A 38 16.50 20.32 -9.42
N GLU A 39 16.66 20.94 -8.26
CA GLU A 39 16.49 22.39 -8.08
C GLU A 39 17.43 23.18 -9.00
N LYS A 40 18.72 22.84 -8.98
CA LYS A 40 19.71 23.49 -9.84
C LYS A 40 19.42 23.31 -11.33
N HIS A 41 19.02 22.10 -11.72
CA HIS A 41 18.66 21.82 -13.11
C HIS A 41 17.44 22.62 -13.55
N GLU A 42 16.42 22.74 -12.71
CA GLU A 42 15.23 23.54 -13.02
C GLU A 42 15.57 25.02 -13.20
N GLU A 43 16.46 25.57 -12.37
CA GLU A 43 16.97 26.95 -12.54
C GLU A 43 17.69 27.12 -13.88
N GLU A 44 18.57 26.17 -14.24
CA GLU A 44 19.31 26.18 -15.51
C GLU A 44 18.35 26.06 -16.73
N GLU A 45 17.31 25.20 -16.64
CA GLU A 45 16.28 25.04 -17.67
C GLU A 45 15.39 26.29 -17.81
N GLU A 46 15.07 26.97 -16.71
CA GLU A 46 14.32 28.23 -16.75
C GLU A 46 15.14 29.34 -17.41
N GLU A 47 16.44 29.45 -17.10
CA GLU A 47 17.33 30.39 -17.76
C GLU A 47 17.49 30.10 -19.25
N ALA A 48 17.63 28.83 -19.63
CA ALA A 48 17.75 28.41 -21.03
C ALA A 48 16.47 28.76 -21.82
N ALA A 49 15.30 28.47 -21.26
CA ALA A 49 14.01 28.79 -21.89
C ALA A 49 13.76 30.31 -21.99
N ALA A 50 14.32 31.11 -21.06
CA ALA A 50 14.25 32.58 -21.15
C ALA A 50 15.11 33.13 -22.29
N ARG A 51 16.19 32.41 -22.67
CA ARG A 51 17.10 32.81 -23.78
C ARG A 51 16.59 32.31 -25.14
N ASP A 52 15.94 31.17 -25.19
CA ASP A 52 15.42 30.58 -26.44
C ASP A 52 13.94 30.15 -26.26
N PRO A 53 12.97 30.84 -26.92
CA PRO A 53 11.56 30.51 -26.87
C PRO A 53 11.19 29.12 -27.42
N HIS A 54 12.08 28.48 -28.17
CA HIS A 54 11.89 27.13 -28.73
C HIS A 54 12.61 26.04 -27.94
N TYR A 55 13.20 26.38 -26.79
CA TYR A 55 13.88 25.43 -25.94
C TYR A 55 12.88 24.44 -25.29
N GLU A 56 13.07 23.14 -25.51
CA GLU A 56 12.29 22.10 -24.87
C GLU A 56 12.87 21.76 -23.49
N LYS A 57 12.13 22.13 -22.43
CA LYS A 57 12.54 21.87 -21.05
C LYS A 57 12.56 20.39 -20.73
N THR A 58 13.64 19.93 -20.11
CA THR A 58 13.77 18.57 -19.58
C THR A 58 13.50 18.61 -18.08
N SER A 59 12.69 17.68 -17.56
CA SER A 59 12.38 17.61 -16.13
C SER A 59 12.86 16.29 -15.55
N PHE A 60 13.51 16.34 -14.38
CA PHE A 60 13.89 15.16 -13.59
C PHE A 60 12.87 14.81 -12.48
N ARG A 61 11.78 15.57 -12.35
CA ARG A 61 10.68 15.26 -11.41
C ARG A 61 9.99 13.91 -11.60
N PRO A 62 9.93 13.30 -12.83
CA PRO A 62 9.33 11.99 -13.00
C PRO A 62 10.10 10.83 -12.37
N TYR A 63 11.34 11.05 -11.92
CA TYR A 63 12.11 10.03 -11.21
C TYR A 63 11.62 9.85 -9.78
N ILE A 64 11.67 8.62 -9.30
CA ILE A 64 11.28 8.25 -7.96
C ILE A 64 12.48 7.62 -7.27
N HIS A 65 12.74 7.99 -6.03
CA HIS A 65 13.79 7.38 -5.22
C HIS A 65 13.21 6.88 -3.91
N LEU A 66 13.56 5.66 -3.53
CA LEU A 66 13.25 5.06 -2.23
C LEU A 66 14.57 4.74 -1.53
N ALA A 67 14.76 5.26 -0.34
CA ALA A 67 15.96 5.09 0.47
C ALA A 67 15.64 4.34 1.76
N ALA A 68 16.51 3.39 2.12
CA ALA A 68 16.33 2.53 3.28
C ALA A 68 16.41 3.27 4.62
N CYS A 69 17.10 4.39 4.68
CA CYS A 69 17.31 5.13 5.93
C CYS A 69 17.58 6.62 5.66
N ALA A 70 17.51 7.42 6.71
CA ALA A 70 17.83 8.84 6.67
C ALA A 70 19.36 9.09 6.63
N VAL A 71 19.72 10.37 6.52
CA VAL A 71 21.11 10.83 6.61
C VAL A 71 21.69 10.47 7.96
N LYS A 72 22.92 9.95 7.99
CA LYS A 72 23.66 9.50 9.20
C LYS A 72 23.07 8.28 9.91
N GLU A 73 22.12 7.58 9.30
CA GLU A 73 21.63 6.31 9.81
C GLU A 73 22.35 5.13 9.15
N ASN A 74 22.66 4.13 9.95
CA ASN A 74 23.22 2.87 9.48
C ASN A 74 22.15 1.80 9.46
N LEU A 75 22.22 0.91 8.46
CA LEU A 75 21.35 -0.26 8.42
C LEU A 75 21.57 -1.15 9.64
N PRO A 76 20.53 -1.81 10.16
CA PRO A 76 20.64 -2.64 11.34
C PRO A 76 21.56 -3.83 11.09
N THR A 77 22.43 -4.12 12.07
CA THR A 77 23.40 -5.24 12.02
C THR A 77 22.96 -6.43 12.88
N ASN A 78 21.72 -6.45 13.36
CA ASN A 78 21.18 -7.52 14.17
C ASN A 78 21.10 -8.83 13.36
N PRO A 79 21.73 -9.95 13.80
CA PRO A 79 21.74 -11.21 13.09
C PRO A 79 20.37 -11.91 13.00
N LEU A 80 19.38 -11.47 13.79
CA LEU A 80 18.00 -11.94 13.69
C LEU A 80 17.24 -11.31 12.53
N LEU A 81 17.79 -10.26 11.91
CA LEU A 81 17.20 -9.57 10.77
C LEU A 81 17.78 -10.09 9.46
N PRO A 82 17.00 -10.07 8.36
CA PRO A 82 17.57 -10.20 7.02
C PRO A 82 18.67 -9.13 6.79
N ALA A 83 19.73 -9.49 6.11
CA ALA A 83 20.84 -8.57 5.82
C ALA A 83 20.39 -7.37 4.97
N ASP A 84 19.38 -7.58 4.13
CA ASP A 84 18.76 -6.64 3.23
C ASP A 84 17.30 -6.37 3.65
N LEU A 85 17.10 -5.94 4.89
CA LEU A 85 15.77 -5.78 5.51
C LEU A 85 14.84 -4.88 4.67
N PHE A 86 15.37 -3.78 4.12
CA PHE A 86 14.57 -2.88 3.28
C PHE A 86 14.09 -3.56 2.01
N THR A 87 14.99 -4.20 1.27
CA THR A 87 14.67 -4.97 0.07
C THR A 87 13.70 -6.12 0.39
N ALA A 88 13.89 -6.82 1.51
CA ALA A 88 12.98 -7.88 1.95
C ALA A 88 11.56 -7.34 2.21
N CYS A 89 11.41 -6.19 2.86
CA CYS A 89 10.10 -5.53 3.01
C CYS A 89 9.46 -5.19 1.65
N LEU A 90 10.25 -4.76 0.67
CA LEU A 90 9.73 -4.37 -0.65
C LEU A 90 9.34 -5.57 -1.52
N THR A 91 10.01 -6.71 -1.39
CA THR A 91 9.86 -7.88 -2.28
C THR A 91 9.01 -9.00 -1.70
N THR A 92 9.06 -9.22 -0.37
CA THR A 92 8.31 -10.27 0.35
C THR A 92 7.53 -9.71 1.53
N PRO A 93 6.64 -8.73 1.31
CA PRO A 93 6.04 -7.93 2.37
C PRO A 93 5.24 -8.76 3.38
N ILE A 94 4.48 -9.76 2.93
CA ILE A 94 3.63 -10.55 3.83
C ILE A 94 4.47 -11.43 4.76
N GLU A 95 5.53 -12.06 4.26
CA GLU A 95 6.46 -12.82 5.10
C GLU A 95 7.14 -11.91 6.13
N MET A 96 7.59 -10.74 5.69
CA MET A 96 8.21 -9.75 6.58
C MET A 96 7.25 -9.21 7.62
N ALA A 97 6.00 -8.96 7.26
CA ALA A 97 4.98 -8.49 8.18
C ALA A 97 4.61 -9.56 9.23
N LEU A 98 4.50 -10.83 8.85
CA LEU A 98 4.27 -11.95 9.76
C LEU A 98 5.46 -12.14 10.72
N TRP A 99 6.67 -12.14 10.17
CA TRP A 99 7.91 -12.26 10.93
C TRP A 99 8.06 -11.11 11.94
N PHE A 100 7.82 -9.88 11.51
CA PHE A 100 7.88 -8.69 12.37
C PHE A 100 6.84 -8.77 13.50
N PHE A 101 5.58 -9.17 13.17
CA PHE A 101 4.52 -9.33 14.16
C PHE A 101 4.92 -10.30 15.29
N VAL A 102 5.48 -11.46 14.94
CA VAL A 102 5.90 -12.46 15.93
C VAL A 102 7.04 -11.94 16.80
N LEU A 103 8.02 -11.24 16.24
CA LEU A 103 9.11 -10.64 17.00
C LEU A 103 8.66 -9.55 17.97
N GLN A 104 7.64 -8.76 17.58
CA GLN A 104 7.10 -7.70 18.44
C GLN A 104 6.12 -8.23 19.50
N ASN A 105 5.60 -9.44 19.35
CA ASN A 105 4.59 -10.03 20.23
C ASN A 105 5.00 -11.42 20.79
N PRO A 106 6.19 -11.59 21.39
CA PRO A 106 6.70 -12.91 21.79
C PRO A 106 5.86 -13.60 22.88
N LEU A 107 5.10 -12.82 23.67
CA LEU A 107 4.24 -13.36 24.74
C LEU A 107 2.82 -13.69 24.26
N LYS A 108 2.39 -13.16 23.15
CA LYS A 108 1.06 -13.42 22.59
C LYS A 108 1.03 -14.68 21.73
N THR A 109 2.12 -14.95 21.05
CA THR A 109 2.25 -16.09 20.16
C THR A 109 3.33 -17.02 20.66
N ASN A 110 3.01 -18.25 20.98
CA ASN A 110 4.00 -19.32 21.21
C ASN A 110 4.59 -19.83 19.88
N LEU A 111 4.59 -18.98 18.85
CA LEU A 111 5.06 -19.27 17.51
C LEU A 111 6.44 -18.66 17.27
N THR A 112 7.28 -19.38 16.55
CA THR A 112 8.52 -18.79 16.00
C THR A 112 8.21 -18.07 14.68
N PRO A 113 9.04 -17.09 14.29
CA PRO A 113 8.89 -16.42 13.00
C PRO A 113 8.89 -17.39 11.82
N GLU A 114 9.69 -18.45 11.86
CA GLU A 114 9.79 -19.47 10.81
C GLU A 114 8.48 -20.26 10.68
N ARG A 115 7.83 -20.54 11.82
CA ARG A 115 6.55 -21.24 11.83
C ARG A 115 5.40 -20.34 11.32
N ALA A 116 5.43 -19.06 11.65
CA ALA A 116 4.45 -18.10 11.13
C ALA A 116 4.47 -17.98 9.61
N LYS A 117 5.65 -18.11 8.98
CA LYS A 117 5.79 -18.15 7.52
C LYS A 117 5.16 -19.37 6.85
N GLN A 118 4.86 -20.42 7.62
CA GLN A 118 4.21 -21.64 7.11
C GLN A 118 2.68 -21.55 7.07
N LEU A 119 2.12 -20.35 7.25
CA LEU A 119 0.68 -20.14 7.11
C LEU A 119 0.21 -20.61 5.73
N PRO A 120 -0.79 -21.55 5.67
CA PRO A 120 -1.12 -22.22 4.42
C PRO A 120 -1.83 -21.30 3.43
N GLY A 121 -1.68 -21.62 2.13
CA GLY A 121 -2.35 -20.95 1.04
C GLY A 121 -1.41 -20.23 0.08
N ARG A 122 -2.01 -19.48 -0.85
CA ARG A 122 -1.31 -18.67 -1.84
C ARG A 122 -1.78 -17.23 -1.78
N LEU A 123 -0.89 -16.28 -1.98
CA LEU A 123 -1.17 -14.83 -1.93
C LEU A 123 -2.34 -14.42 -2.84
N GLN A 124 -2.56 -15.10 -3.95
CA GLN A 124 -3.61 -14.79 -4.92
C GLN A 124 -4.97 -15.43 -4.57
N GLU A 125 -4.99 -16.39 -3.67
CA GLU A 125 -6.17 -17.18 -3.30
C GLU A 125 -6.83 -16.61 -2.03
N ARG A 126 -7.70 -15.62 -2.17
CA ARG A 126 -8.33 -14.86 -1.07
C ARG A 126 -9.10 -15.69 -0.04
N ARG A 127 -9.42 -16.97 -0.34
CA ARG A 127 -10.09 -17.88 0.59
C ARG A 127 -9.14 -18.69 1.45
N THR A 128 -7.84 -18.55 1.22
CA THR A 128 -6.80 -19.18 2.04
C THR A 128 -6.30 -18.20 3.09
N PRO A 129 -5.79 -18.66 4.24
CA PRO A 129 -5.26 -17.78 5.29
C PRO A 129 -4.25 -16.78 4.78
N LEU A 130 -3.25 -17.23 4.03
CA LEU A 130 -2.21 -16.35 3.48
C LEU A 130 -2.76 -15.37 2.45
N GLY A 131 -3.67 -15.81 1.59
CA GLY A 131 -4.27 -14.97 0.56
C GLY A 131 -5.24 -13.93 1.14
N GLU A 132 -5.95 -14.25 2.21
CA GLU A 132 -6.79 -13.32 2.94
C GLU A 132 -5.93 -12.22 3.60
N LEU A 133 -4.84 -12.59 4.28
CA LEU A 133 -3.91 -11.60 4.86
C LEU A 133 -3.32 -10.68 3.79
N ASN A 134 -2.92 -11.21 2.64
CA ASN A 134 -2.44 -10.38 1.54
C ASN A 134 -3.51 -9.39 1.04
N TRP A 135 -4.77 -9.82 1.02
CA TRP A 135 -5.87 -8.94 0.65
C TRP A 135 -6.15 -7.86 1.70
N ILE A 136 -6.14 -8.22 2.99
CA ILE A 136 -6.26 -7.27 4.11
C ILE A 136 -5.09 -6.27 4.11
N PHE A 137 -3.86 -6.75 3.91
CA PHE A 137 -2.67 -5.89 3.79
C PHE A 137 -2.83 -4.84 2.69
N THR A 138 -3.29 -5.27 1.51
CA THR A 138 -3.55 -4.36 0.39
C THR A 138 -4.59 -3.30 0.76
N ALA A 139 -5.68 -3.69 1.42
CA ALA A 139 -6.74 -2.78 1.82
C ALA A 139 -6.27 -1.78 2.89
N ILE A 140 -5.53 -2.24 3.89
CA ILE A 140 -4.99 -1.41 4.97
C ILE A 140 -3.98 -0.40 4.43
N THR A 141 -3.01 -0.84 3.65
CA THR A 141 -1.97 0.05 3.09
C THR A 141 -2.55 1.07 2.11
N ASP A 142 -3.56 0.69 1.31
CA ASP A 142 -4.31 1.64 0.49
C ASP A 142 -5.05 2.67 1.34
N SER A 143 -5.65 2.27 2.48
CA SER A 143 -6.37 3.17 3.37
C SER A 143 -5.42 4.10 4.13
N ILE A 144 -4.26 3.61 4.57
CA ILE A 144 -3.20 4.44 5.15
C ILE A 144 -2.77 5.52 4.14
N ALA A 145 -2.48 5.11 2.92
CA ALA A 145 -2.09 6.05 1.86
C ALA A 145 -3.21 7.07 1.55
N TRP A 146 -4.46 6.62 1.49
CA TRP A 146 -5.62 7.46 1.24
C TRP A 146 -5.83 8.56 2.29
N THR A 147 -5.60 8.25 3.55
CA THR A 147 -5.81 9.17 4.67
C THR A 147 -4.61 10.09 4.92
N THR A 148 -3.41 9.70 4.50
CA THR A 148 -2.18 10.44 4.80
C THR A 148 -1.61 11.21 3.62
N LEU A 149 -1.77 10.70 2.38
CA LEU A 149 -1.16 11.32 1.21
C LEU A 149 -2.03 12.43 0.60
N PRO A 150 -1.41 13.47 0.02
CA PRO A 150 -2.08 14.36 -0.94
C PRO A 150 -2.70 13.54 -2.08
N ARG A 151 -3.87 13.95 -2.56
CA ARG A 151 -4.66 13.21 -3.57
C ARG A 151 -3.89 12.91 -4.85
N ASP A 152 -3.06 13.85 -5.30
CA ASP A 152 -2.26 13.69 -6.51
C ASP A 152 -1.18 12.61 -6.34
N LEU A 153 -0.50 12.59 -5.19
CA LEU A 153 0.49 11.55 -4.87
C LEU A 153 -0.18 10.18 -4.68
N PHE A 154 -1.33 10.13 -4.00
CA PHE A 154 -2.10 8.90 -3.89
C PHE A 154 -2.47 8.35 -5.27
N ARG A 155 -3.02 9.19 -6.16
CA ARG A 155 -3.38 8.78 -7.51
C ARG A 155 -2.15 8.31 -8.30
N LYS A 156 -1.05 9.06 -8.23
CA LYS A 156 0.19 8.75 -8.95
C LYS A 156 0.78 7.40 -8.50
N PHE A 157 0.86 7.15 -7.19
CA PHE A 157 1.60 5.99 -6.66
C PHE A 157 0.73 4.77 -6.38
N PHE A 158 -0.57 4.93 -6.22
CA PHE A 158 -1.45 3.81 -5.82
C PHE A 158 -2.51 3.46 -6.87
N ARG A 159 -2.64 4.24 -7.98
CA ARG A 159 -3.73 4.04 -8.94
C ARG A 159 -3.33 4.01 -10.41
N GLN A 160 -2.16 4.51 -10.78
CA GLN A 160 -1.75 4.57 -12.19
C GLN A 160 -1.11 3.26 -12.67
N ASP A 161 -0.31 2.62 -11.85
CA ASP A 161 0.40 1.39 -12.19
C ASP A 161 0.34 0.38 -11.05
N LEU A 162 0.10 -0.90 -11.37
CA LEU A 162 -0.08 -1.95 -10.36
C LEU A 162 1.23 -2.32 -9.65
N MET A 163 2.35 -2.32 -10.38
CA MET A 163 3.66 -2.66 -9.83
C MET A 163 4.14 -1.51 -8.91
N VAL A 164 3.99 -0.28 -9.37
CA VAL A 164 4.28 0.91 -8.55
C VAL A 164 3.43 0.93 -7.28
N ALA A 165 2.13 0.65 -7.41
CA ALA A 165 1.24 0.59 -6.25
C ALA A 165 1.64 -0.51 -5.26
N ALA A 166 2.03 -1.69 -5.73
CA ALA A 166 2.56 -2.75 -4.87
C ALA A 166 3.84 -2.31 -4.15
N LEU A 167 4.78 -1.70 -4.88
CA LEU A 167 6.04 -1.20 -4.31
C LEU A 167 5.79 -0.16 -3.21
N PHE A 168 4.88 0.80 -3.44
CA PHE A 168 4.59 1.82 -2.45
C PHE A 168 3.83 1.29 -1.22
N ARG A 169 2.91 0.31 -1.37
CA ARG A 169 2.32 -0.40 -0.23
C ARG A 169 3.39 -1.06 0.63
N ASN A 170 4.34 -1.72 -0.03
CA ASN A 170 5.45 -2.39 0.63
C ASN A 170 6.43 -1.40 1.27
N PHE A 171 6.59 -0.21 0.69
CA PHE A 171 7.35 0.88 1.29
C PHE A 171 6.72 1.39 2.60
N LEU A 172 5.39 1.47 2.71
CA LEU A 172 4.72 1.79 3.98
C LEU A 172 5.04 0.73 5.06
N LEU A 173 5.10 -0.55 4.69
CA LEU A 173 5.56 -1.60 5.60
C LEU A 173 7.03 -1.39 5.99
N ALA A 174 7.89 -1.04 5.04
CA ALA A 174 9.30 -0.77 5.34
C ALA A 174 9.45 0.39 6.32
N GLN A 175 8.68 1.48 6.18
CA GLN A 175 8.64 2.56 7.17
C GLN A 175 8.31 2.02 8.57
N ARG A 176 7.27 1.18 8.68
CA ARG A 176 6.86 0.60 9.96
C ARG A 176 7.93 -0.31 10.57
N VAL A 177 8.46 -1.23 9.80
CA VAL A 177 9.41 -2.25 10.29
C VAL A 177 10.75 -1.61 10.65
N MET A 178 11.31 -0.80 9.75
CA MET A 178 12.67 -0.28 9.91
C MET A 178 12.78 0.79 10.99
N THR A 179 11.71 1.58 11.23
CA THR A 179 11.71 2.59 12.29
C THR A 179 11.91 1.97 13.68
N VAL A 180 11.40 0.76 13.93
CA VAL A 180 11.64 0.04 15.19
C VAL A 180 13.12 -0.27 15.41
N TYR A 181 13.89 -0.38 14.34
CA TYR A 181 15.34 -0.63 14.37
C TYR A 181 16.19 0.64 14.19
N GLY A 182 15.57 1.82 14.34
CA GLY A 182 16.25 3.11 14.25
C GLY A 182 16.63 3.56 12.84
N CYS A 183 16.00 2.98 11.83
CA CYS A 183 16.15 3.41 10.43
C CYS A 183 14.84 3.99 9.93
N HIS A 184 14.91 5.18 9.32
CA HIS A 184 13.74 5.90 8.81
C HIS A 184 13.77 5.95 7.29
N PRO A 185 13.06 5.03 6.59
CA PRO A 185 12.98 5.04 5.13
C PRO A 185 12.44 6.36 4.60
N GLN A 186 13.07 6.87 3.55
CA GLN A 186 12.73 8.13 2.90
C GLN A 186 12.45 7.95 1.43
N SER A 187 11.73 8.90 0.83
CA SER A 187 11.42 8.88 -0.60
C SER A 187 11.55 10.26 -1.25
N TYR A 188 11.75 10.23 -2.57
CA TYR A 188 11.54 11.39 -3.44
C TYR A 188 10.53 10.99 -4.56
N PRO A 189 9.41 11.71 -4.72
CA PRO A 189 8.93 12.79 -3.86
C PRO A 189 8.74 12.35 -2.40
N ALA A 190 8.90 13.30 -1.47
CA ALA A 190 8.78 13.01 -0.05
C ALA A 190 7.36 12.56 0.32
N LEU A 191 7.24 11.41 0.97
CA LEU A 191 6.01 10.89 1.53
C LEU A 191 5.97 11.14 3.04
N PRO A 192 4.77 11.37 3.60
CA PRO A 192 4.60 11.41 5.05
C PRO A 192 5.02 10.09 5.69
N ASP A 193 5.48 10.15 6.93
CA ASP A 193 5.73 8.97 7.73
C ASP A 193 4.41 8.34 8.18
N THR A 194 4.29 7.03 7.97
CA THR A 194 3.07 6.27 8.25
C THR A 194 3.25 5.18 9.30
N HIS A 195 4.43 5.07 9.93
CA HIS A 195 4.75 3.96 10.82
C HIS A 195 3.84 3.86 12.06
N GLN A 196 3.26 4.98 12.53
CA GLN A 196 2.35 5.05 13.68
C GLN A 196 0.87 5.12 13.28
N HIS A 197 0.52 4.88 12.02
CA HIS A 197 -0.88 4.97 11.61
C HIS A 197 -1.75 3.92 12.32
N PRO A 198 -2.92 4.28 12.88
CA PRO A 198 -3.76 3.36 13.69
C PRO A 198 -4.19 2.08 12.97
N LEU A 199 -4.31 2.10 11.65
CA LEU A 199 -4.66 0.89 10.86
C LEU A 199 -3.60 -0.22 10.93
N TRP A 200 -2.39 0.06 11.38
CA TRP A 200 -1.41 -0.98 11.66
C TRP A 200 -1.81 -1.87 12.83
N GLU A 201 -2.52 -1.35 13.83
CA GLU A 201 -3.09 -2.17 14.92
C GLU A 201 -4.18 -3.11 14.38
N THR A 202 -4.96 -2.63 13.41
CA THR A 202 -5.95 -3.47 12.72
C THR A 202 -5.30 -4.59 11.90
N TRP A 203 -4.15 -4.32 11.28
CA TRP A 203 -3.33 -5.34 10.63
C TRP A 203 -2.84 -6.37 11.65
N ASP A 204 -2.29 -5.94 12.78
CA ASP A 204 -1.80 -6.85 13.83
C ASP A 204 -2.91 -7.76 14.37
N LEU A 205 -4.11 -7.22 14.54
CA LEU A 205 -5.27 -8.02 14.95
C LEU A 205 -5.62 -9.08 13.90
N ALA A 206 -5.60 -8.74 12.62
CA ALA A 206 -5.87 -9.71 11.55
C ALA A 206 -4.82 -10.83 11.51
N VAL A 207 -3.54 -10.49 11.71
CA VAL A 207 -2.44 -11.45 11.80
C VAL A 207 -2.60 -12.35 13.02
N ASP A 208 -2.91 -11.79 14.18
CA ASP A 208 -3.13 -12.55 15.42
C ASP A 208 -4.24 -13.59 15.24
N MET A 209 -5.37 -13.19 14.68
CA MET A 209 -6.51 -14.07 14.39
C MET A 209 -6.14 -15.20 13.41
N ALA A 210 -5.34 -14.91 12.38
CA ALA A 210 -4.91 -15.94 11.43
C ALA A 210 -3.90 -16.92 12.06
N LEU A 211 -2.90 -16.40 12.79
CA LEU A 211 -1.86 -17.21 13.43
C LEU A 211 -2.41 -18.04 14.59
N ALA A 212 -3.45 -17.58 15.30
CA ALA A 212 -4.11 -18.36 16.34
C ALA A 212 -4.72 -19.66 15.80
N GLN A 213 -5.07 -19.72 14.51
CA GLN A 213 -5.64 -20.90 13.86
C GLN A 213 -4.57 -21.87 13.29
N LEU A 214 -3.32 -21.43 13.18
CA LEU A 214 -2.24 -22.22 12.58
C LEU A 214 -2.07 -23.62 13.20
N PRO A 215 -2.10 -23.80 14.54
CA PRO A 215 -1.99 -25.15 15.12
C PRO A 215 -3.09 -26.12 14.68
N MET A 216 -4.30 -25.63 14.46
CA MET A 216 -5.42 -26.45 13.98
C MET A 216 -5.31 -26.76 12.49
N LEU A 217 -4.81 -25.81 11.70
CA LEU A 217 -4.52 -25.99 10.27
C LEU A 217 -3.41 -27.02 10.05
N GLU A 218 -2.35 -27.00 10.86
CA GLU A 218 -1.27 -28.00 10.84
C GLU A 218 -1.80 -29.42 11.20
N LYS A 219 -2.66 -29.53 12.21
CA LYS A 219 -3.31 -30.80 12.55
C LYS A 219 -4.24 -31.30 11.46
N LYS A 220 -4.97 -30.41 10.79
CA LYS A 220 -5.77 -30.79 9.63
C LYS A 220 -4.92 -31.44 8.55
N GLU A 221 -3.75 -30.87 8.28
CA GLU A 221 -2.84 -31.39 7.26
C GLU A 221 -2.16 -32.69 7.68
N SER A 222 -1.73 -32.82 8.93
CA SER A 222 -0.97 -33.97 9.44
C SER A 222 -1.87 -35.16 9.89
N GLU A 223 -2.98 -34.86 10.53
CA GLU A 223 -3.85 -35.84 11.18
C GLU A 223 -5.21 -36.05 10.46
N GLY A 224 -5.49 -35.19 9.44
CA GLY A 224 -6.73 -35.26 8.66
C GLY A 224 -7.97 -34.84 9.45
N ILE A 225 -7.82 -34.02 10.50
CA ILE A 225 -8.98 -33.54 11.26
C ILE A 225 -9.85 -32.62 10.39
N ASP A 226 -11.15 -32.62 10.66
CA ASP A 226 -12.07 -31.69 10.00
C ASP A 226 -11.98 -30.30 10.67
N TYR A 227 -11.28 -29.39 10.01
CA TYR A 227 -11.16 -28.02 10.46
C TYR A 227 -11.28 -27.06 9.27
N GLU A 228 -12.18 -26.10 9.37
CA GLU A 228 -12.34 -25.05 8.38
C GLU A 228 -11.75 -23.73 8.89
N TYR A 229 -10.97 -23.06 8.05
CA TYR A 229 -10.41 -21.76 8.38
C TYR A 229 -11.51 -20.71 8.52
N HIS A 230 -11.47 -19.97 9.62
CA HIS A 230 -12.41 -18.89 9.89
C HIS A 230 -11.84 -17.58 9.36
N ASN A 231 -12.47 -17.05 8.36
CA ASN A 231 -12.08 -15.78 7.75
C ASN A 231 -12.20 -14.60 8.73
N SER A 232 -11.38 -13.60 8.54
CA SER A 232 -11.42 -12.36 9.31
C SER A 232 -12.71 -11.58 9.08
N THR A 233 -13.22 -10.93 10.12
CA THR A 233 -14.36 -10.01 10.05
C THR A 233 -14.02 -8.64 9.48
N PHE A 234 -12.74 -8.36 9.20
CA PHE A 234 -12.21 -7.07 8.76
C PHE A 234 -13.06 -6.39 7.68
N PHE A 235 -13.31 -7.06 6.57
CA PHE A 235 -14.07 -6.45 5.47
C PHE A 235 -15.53 -6.15 5.82
N THR A 236 -16.17 -7.02 6.61
CA THR A 236 -17.53 -6.81 7.10
C THR A 236 -17.60 -5.61 8.04
N GLU A 237 -16.64 -5.47 8.93
CA GLU A 237 -16.54 -4.34 9.87
C GLU A 237 -16.27 -3.03 9.14
N GLN A 238 -15.37 -3.02 8.16
CA GLN A 238 -15.11 -1.83 7.34
C GLN A 238 -16.34 -1.38 6.54
N LEU A 239 -17.11 -2.30 5.98
CA LEU A 239 -18.38 -1.97 5.34
C LEU A 239 -19.42 -1.45 6.34
N THR A 240 -19.43 -1.97 7.57
CA THR A 240 -20.31 -1.47 8.64
C THR A 240 -19.90 -0.06 9.06
N ALA A 241 -18.59 0.21 9.21
CA ALA A 241 -18.10 1.55 9.50
C ALA A 241 -18.47 2.55 8.40
N PHE A 242 -18.40 2.12 7.13
CA PHE A 242 -18.84 2.96 6.01
C PHE A 242 -20.34 3.22 5.99
N ASP A 243 -21.16 2.24 6.37
CA ASP A 243 -22.61 2.41 6.53
C ASP A 243 -22.94 3.41 7.65
N VAL A 244 -22.24 3.32 8.78
CA VAL A 244 -22.34 4.29 9.88
C VAL A 244 -21.95 5.70 9.43
N TYR A 245 -20.87 5.84 8.65
CA TYR A 245 -20.47 7.10 8.05
C TYR A 245 -21.59 7.72 7.20
N LEU A 246 -22.26 6.91 6.35
CA LEU A 246 -23.37 7.37 5.49
C LEU A 246 -24.62 7.79 6.27
N THR A 247 -24.80 7.28 7.48
CA THR A 247 -25.97 7.58 8.34
C THR A 247 -25.73 8.71 9.35
N ARG A 248 -24.47 9.04 9.65
CA ARG A 248 -24.08 10.12 10.55
C ARG A 248 -23.73 11.39 9.77
N GLY A 249 -23.68 12.52 10.46
CA GLY A 249 -23.45 13.84 9.85
C GLY A 249 -22.12 14.05 9.12
N ASP A 250 -21.15 13.13 9.21
CA ASP A 250 -19.86 13.24 8.53
C ASP A 250 -20.01 13.26 6.99
N ALA A 251 -20.97 12.51 6.46
CA ALA A 251 -21.30 12.54 5.04
C ALA A 251 -21.85 13.89 4.59
N MET A 252 -22.65 14.54 5.43
CA MET A 252 -23.17 15.88 5.18
C MET A 252 -22.10 16.97 5.26
N ALA A 253 -21.08 16.77 6.11
CA ALA A 253 -19.91 17.65 6.20
C ALA A 253 -18.92 17.47 5.03
N GLN A 254 -19.20 16.60 4.07
CA GLN A 254 -18.36 16.28 2.93
C GLN A 254 -16.93 15.81 3.31
N LYS A 255 -16.77 15.23 4.49
CA LYS A 255 -15.49 14.66 4.92
C LYS A 255 -15.25 13.36 4.16
N PRO A 256 -14.09 13.19 3.49
CA PRO A 256 -13.78 11.95 2.80
C PRO A 256 -13.80 10.74 3.75
N PRO A 257 -14.49 9.64 3.42
CA PRO A 257 -14.50 8.44 4.26
C PRO A 257 -13.19 7.67 4.15
N ASP A 258 -12.67 7.25 5.30
CA ASP A 258 -11.43 6.47 5.38
C ASP A 258 -11.58 5.07 4.75
N GLN A 259 -12.81 4.53 4.75
CA GLN A 259 -13.15 3.20 4.25
C GLN A 259 -13.28 3.12 2.72
N LEU A 260 -13.28 4.22 2.01
CA LEU A 260 -13.53 4.22 0.56
C LEU A 260 -12.59 3.29 -0.24
N PRO A 261 -11.27 3.22 0.04
CA PRO A 261 -10.40 2.24 -0.62
C PRO A 261 -10.82 0.79 -0.38
N VAL A 262 -11.27 0.47 0.84
CA VAL A 262 -11.71 -0.89 1.20
C VAL A 262 -13.00 -1.24 0.45
N VAL A 263 -13.95 -0.30 0.36
CA VAL A 263 -15.19 -0.50 -0.41
C VAL A 263 -14.87 -0.91 -1.85
N LEU A 264 -13.89 -0.26 -2.49
CA LEU A 264 -13.47 -0.64 -3.84
C LEU A 264 -12.83 -2.03 -3.91
N GLN A 265 -12.01 -2.38 -2.94
CA GLN A 265 -11.35 -3.69 -2.88
C GLN A 265 -12.38 -4.83 -2.79
N VAL A 266 -13.45 -4.67 -2.03
CA VAL A 266 -14.47 -5.71 -1.83
C VAL A 266 -15.46 -5.83 -2.99
N LEU A 267 -15.52 -4.87 -3.91
CA LEU A 267 -16.33 -4.99 -5.14
C LEU A 267 -15.96 -6.24 -5.97
N LEU A 268 -14.71 -6.69 -5.86
CA LEU A 268 -14.23 -7.89 -6.55
C LEU A 268 -14.49 -9.19 -5.75
N SER A 269 -15.03 -9.10 -4.53
CA SER A 269 -15.38 -10.25 -3.68
C SER A 269 -16.84 -10.66 -3.89
N GLN A 270 -17.10 -11.93 -4.17
CA GLN A 270 -18.47 -12.43 -4.30
C GLN A 270 -19.28 -12.26 -3.00
N GLN A 271 -18.64 -12.47 -1.87
CA GLN A 271 -19.28 -12.42 -0.54
C GLN A 271 -19.75 -11.01 -0.15
N HIS A 272 -18.95 -9.98 -0.46
CA HIS A 272 -19.21 -8.62 0.01
C HIS A 272 -19.71 -7.67 -1.09
N ARG A 273 -19.69 -8.10 -2.35
CA ARG A 273 -19.96 -7.27 -3.53
C ARG A 273 -21.30 -6.54 -3.48
N VAL A 274 -22.37 -7.27 -3.18
CA VAL A 274 -23.72 -6.70 -3.18
C VAL A 274 -23.83 -5.58 -2.17
N ARG A 275 -23.38 -5.83 -0.92
CA ARG A 275 -23.40 -4.82 0.14
C ARG A 275 -22.54 -3.62 -0.22
N ALA A 276 -21.34 -3.86 -0.74
CA ALA A 276 -20.42 -2.78 -1.16
C ALA A 276 -21.01 -1.92 -2.29
N LEU A 277 -21.67 -2.51 -3.30
CA LEU A 277 -22.34 -1.79 -4.37
C LEU A 277 -23.50 -0.93 -3.86
N ILE A 278 -24.32 -1.45 -2.94
CA ILE A 278 -25.42 -0.68 -2.34
C ILE A 278 -24.88 0.52 -1.57
N LEU A 279 -23.87 0.31 -0.74
CA LEU A 279 -23.25 1.39 0.04
C LEU A 279 -22.56 2.43 -0.87
N LEU A 280 -21.90 1.97 -1.92
CA LEU A 280 -21.30 2.85 -2.91
C LEU A 280 -22.36 3.68 -3.65
N GLY A 281 -23.48 3.08 -4.06
CA GLY A 281 -24.60 3.81 -4.67
C GLY A 281 -25.12 4.90 -3.74
N ARG A 282 -25.36 4.59 -2.46
CA ARG A 282 -25.77 5.58 -1.45
C ARG A 282 -24.73 6.69 -1.27
N PHE A 283 -23.44 6.36 -1.36
CA PHE A 283 -22.37 7.36 -1.30
C PHE A 283 -22.39 8.31 -2.50
N LEU A 284 -22.54 7.76 -3.71
CA LEU A 284 -22.61 8.57 -4.94
C LEU A 284 -23.82 9.48 -4.98
N ASP A 285 -24.93 9.06 -4.37
CA ASP A 285 -26.18 9.84 -4.25
C ASP A 285 -26.06 11.07 -3.32
N LEU A 286 -24.97 11.20 -2.57
CA LEU A 286 -24.69 12.39 -1.74
C LEU A 286 -24.40 13.66 -2.56
N GLY A 287 -24.12 13.53 -3.85
CA GLY A 287 -23.94 14.63 -4.78
C GLY A 287 -22.61 14.63 -5.53
N PRO A 288 -22.34 15.66 -6.34
CA PRO A 288 -21.18 15.71 -7.24
C PRO A 288 -19.85 15.55 -6.57
N TRP A 289 -19.68 15.99 -5.32
CA TRP A 289 -18.44 15.87 -4.58
C TRP A 289 -18.05 14.42 -4.30
N SER A 290 -19.04 13.56 -3.97
CA SER A 290 -18.81 12.14 -3.71
C SER A 290 -18.46 11.39 -4.99
N VAL A 291 -19.09 11.76 -6.11
CA VAL A 291 -18.75 11.24 -7.43
C VAL A 291 -17.30 11.59 -7.80
N GLN A 292 -16.90 12.86 -7.65
CA GLN A 292 -15.53 13.29 -7.94
C GLN A 292 -14.52 12.57 -7.03
N LEU A 293 -14.86 12.36 -5.76
CA LEU A 293 -14.03 11.65 -4.82
C LEU A 293 -13.86 10.17 -5.23
N ALA A 294 -14.95 9.50 -5.60
CA ALA A 294 -14.94 8.13 -6.10
C ALA A 294 -14.12 7.98 -7.38
N LEU A 295 -14.22 8.94 -8.30
CA LEU A 295 -13.39 8.98 -9.50
C LEU A 295 -11.89 9.18 -9.17
N SER A 296 -11.57 10.04 -8.20
CA SER A 296 -10.20 10.29 -7.78
C SER A 296 -9.51 9.07 -7.18
N ILE A 297 -10.26 8.20 -6.51
CA ILE A 297 -9.75 6.94 -5.96
C ILE A 297 -9.65 5.81 -7.02
N GLY A 298 -10.12 6.04 -8.23
CA GLY A 298 -10.01 5.09 -9.34
C GLY A 298 -11.12 4.03 -9.39
N ILE A 299 -12.37 4.39 -9.10
CA ILE A 299 -13.52 3.47 -9.14
C ILE A 299 -13.82 2.93 -10.54
N PHE A 300 -13.56 3.73 -11.58
CA PHE A 300 -14.01 3.47 -12.94
C PHE A 300 -13.64 2.08 -13.50
N PRO A 301 -12.38 1.59 -13.40
CA PRO A 301 -12.02 0.27 -13.88
C PRO A 301 -12.77 -0.87 -13.19
N TYR A 302 -13.10 -0.73 -11.91
CA TYR A 302 -13.85 -1.73 -11.13
C TYR A 302 -15.29 -1.82 -11.60
N VAL A 303 -15.94 -0.67 -11.77
CA VAL A 303 -17.34 -0.59 -12.27
C VAL A 303 -17.43 -1.14 -13.68
N LEU A 304 -16.51 -0.75 -14.56
CA LEU A 304 -16.48 -1.26 -15.94
C LEU A 304 -16.31 -2.79 -15.99
N LYS A 305 -15.39 -3.33 -15.20
CA LYS A 305 -15.18 -4.79 -15.09
C LYS A 305 -16.42 -5.52 -14.60
N LEU A 306 -17.12 -4.96 -13.62
CA LEU A 306 -18.36 -5.53 -13.09
C LEU A 306 -19.51 -5.47 -14.09
N LEU A 307 -19.65 -4.39 -14.84
CA LEU A 307 -20.64 -4.26 -15.92
C LEU A 307 -20.46 -5.34 -17.01
N GLN A 308 -19.20 -5.65 -17.35
CA GLN A 308 -18.87 -6.68 -18.34
C GLN A 308 -19.16 -8.12 -17.84
N SER A 309 -19.06 -8.34 -16.52
CA SER A 309 -19.23 -9.66 -15.90
C SER A 309 -20.64 -9.92 -15.35
N ALA A 310 -21.62 -9.09 -15.65
CA ALA A 310 -22.86 -8.89 -14.91
C ALA A 310 -23.70 -10.17 -14.71
N ALA A 311 -23.74 -10.63 -13.47
CA ALA A 311 -24.89 -11.33 -12.94
C ALA A 311 -26.13 -10.41 -13.03
N ALA A 312 -27.25 -10.94 -13.52
CA ALA A 312 -28.47 -10.16 -13.75
C ALA A 312 -28.95 -9.37 -12.50
N GLU A 313 -28.69 -9.93 -11.32
CA GLU A 313 -29.02 -9.36 -10.00
C GLU A 313 -28.31 -8.03 -9.70
N LEU A 314 -27.13 -7.80 -10.27
CA LEU A 314 -26.33 -6.61 -10.02
C LEU A 314 -26.63 -5.47 -11.00
N LYS A 315 -27.28 -5.75 -12.13
CA LYS A 315 -27.53 -4.77 -13.20
C LYS A 315 -28.21 -3.48 -12.73
N PRO A 316 -29.28 -3.52 -11.92
CA PRO A 316 -29.95 -2.27 -11.49
C PRO A 316 -29.05 -1.32 -10.73
N VAL A 317 -28.29 -1.86 -9.74
CA VAL A 317 -27.35 -1.06 -8.93
C VAL A 317 -26.18 -0.56 -9.77
N MET A 318 -25.69 -1.40 -10.69
CA MET A 318 -24.60 -1.02 -11.58
C MET A 318 -25.00 0.09 -12.58
N VAL A 319 -26.22 0.05 -13.10
CA VAL A 319 -26.74 1.11 -13.96
C VAL A 319 -26.86 2.43 -13.19
N PHE A 320 -27.35 2.38 -11.95
CA PHE A 320 -27.42 3.57 -11.08
C PHE A 320 -26.02 4.17 -10.80
N ILE A 321 -25.02 3.33 -10.52
CA ILE A 321 -23.64 3.77 -10.27
C ILE A 321 -23.00 4.38 -11.53
N TRP A 322 -23.40 3.90 -12.72
CA TRP A 322 -22.86 4.36 -14.00
C TRP A 322 -23.49 5.67 -14.49
N ALA A 323 -24.78 5.90 -14.20
CA ALA A 323 -25.52 7.08 -14.61
C ALA A 323 -25.13 8.34 -13.83
#